data_37fb7afbfa286f279f7890c77d16be15
#
_entry.id   37fb7afbfa286f279f7890c77d16be15
#
_cell.length_a   1.000
_cell.length_b   1.000
_cell.length_c   1.000
_cell.angle_alpha   90.00
_cell.angle_beta   90.00
_cell.angle_gamma   90.00
#
_symmetry.space_group_name_H-M   'P 1'
#
loop_
_entity.id
_entity.type
_entity.pdbx_description
1 polymer ?
#
loop_
_entity_poly.entity_id
_entity_poly.type
_entity_poly.pdbx_seq_one_letter_code
_entity_poly.pdbx_strand_id
1 'polypeptide(L)'
;MSESQADISVIVPCYNAGRYLSVCLESLKAQREPVLQMILIDDGSTDATGAMLDDFARVEPRARVIHTENGGVSAARNRGLALATGRYIAFVDADDALEENSLRTLYWHAASTGAQIISANHTLFDMEKEQRVPVHLPPVAQDSAQIVREIIHMHRIYNNIWNKLYARELFDGLRLDEDVRIGEDALLNLQLFLRADKVAHLPDYTYVYRVHSQSAMAGVRSHSEAHQPMLRSMSAILLTQGVKELYFRDFLQSCVWIDEKERGIRACMKTFGERVRPLVLEGVREDRLLPQDKRLYRLVRQGGFPAFYTLMRVKEKLTGRKWGIRR
;
A
#
# COMPACT_ATOMS: atom_id res chain seq x y z
N MET A 1 15.59 23.60 26.39
CA MET A 1 14.73 24.01 25.26
C MET A 1 13.92 22.77 24.90
N SER A 2 12.61 22.79 25.06
CA SER A 2 11.77 21.67 24.57
C SER A 2 11.95 21.59 23.06
N GLU A 3 12.47 20.46 22.56
CA GLU A 3 12.44 20.18 21.13
C GLU A 3 10.99 20.36 20.67
N SER A 4 10.75 21.28 19.76
CA SER A 4 9.41 21.45 19.19
C SER A 4 9.09 20.13 18.50
N GLN A 5 8.01 19.47 18.93
CA GLN A 5 7.56 18.23 18.33
C GLN A 5 7.37 18.45 16.84
N ALA A 6 7.92 17.59 16.00
CA ALA A 6 7.73 17.66 14.55
C ALA A 6 6.25 17.49 14.20
N ASP A 7 5.79 18.21 13.19
CA ASP A 7 4.44 18.02 12.66
C ASP A 7 4.36 16.74 11.81
N ILE A 8 5.39 16.51 10.99
CA ILE A 8 5.46 15.35 10.11
C ILE A 8 6.81 14.65 10.26
N SER A 9 6.81 13.32 10.42
CA SER A 9 7.99 12.48 10.18
C SER A 9 7.90 11.90 8.78
N VAL A 10 8.89 12.23 7.95
CA VAL A 10 9.03 11.71 6.59
C VAL A 10 10.02 10.55 6.63
N ILE A 11 9.58 9.36 6.24
CA ILE A 11 10.40 8.13 6.25
C ILE A 11 10.77 7.78 4.81
N VAL A 12 12.08 7.68 4.56
CA VAL A 12 12.64 7.40 3.24
C VAL A 12 13.53 6.15 3.31
N PRO A 13 13.03 4.97 2.92
CA PRO A 13 13.85 3.78 2.78
C PRO A 13 14.74 3.91 1.53
N CYS A 14 16.04 3.68 1.67
CA CYS A 14 17.01 3.80 0.60
C CYS A 14 17.83 2.51 0.47
N TYR A 15 17.88 1.94 -0.71
CA TYR A 15 18.76 0.81 -1.03
C TYR A 15 19.24 0.92 -2.48
N ASN A 16 20.54 1.09 -2.69
CA ASN A 16 21.16 1.22 -4.00
C ASN A 16 20.43 2.23 -4.93
N ALA A 17 20.06 3.38 -4.35
CA ALA A 17 19.29 4.42 -5.02
C ALA A 17 20.14 5.56 -5.59
N GLY A 18 21.46 5.48 -5.54
CA GLY A 18 22.40 6.58 -5.84
C GLY A 18 22.15 7.28 -7.17
N ARG A 19 21.66 6.54 -8.17
CA ARG A 19 21.32 7.09 -9.49
C ARG A 19 20.12 8.06 -9.46
N TYR A 20 19.19 7.87 -8.54
CA TYR A 20 17.88 8.56 -8.52
C TYR A 20 17.71 9.48 -7.32
N LEU A 21 18.48 9.24 -6.25
CA LEU A 21 18.32 9.81 -4.93
C LEU A 21 18.42 11.35 -4.89
N SER A 22 19.27 11.96 -5.72
CA SER A 22 19.47 13.42 -5.71
C SER A 22 18.18 14.21 -5.88
N VAL A 23 17.30 13.76 -6.79
CA VAL A 23 16.01 14.41 -7.06
C VAL A 23 15.06 14.29 -5.85
N CYS A 24 15.05 13.11 -5.20
CA CYS A 24 14.29 12.89 -3.97
C CYS A 24 14.75 13.85 -2.87
N LEU A 25 16.06 13.91 -2.60
CA LEU A 25 16.64 14.75 -1.55
C LEU A 25 16.38 16.25 -1.79
N GLU A 26 16.52 16.73 -3.03
CA GLU A 26 16.20 18.13 -3.36
C GLU A 26 14.71 18.42 -3.19
N SER A 27 13.82 17.51 -3.56
CA SER A 27 12.39 17.65 -3.37
C SER A 27 11.99 17.70 -1.88
N LEU A 28 12.66 16.91 -1.02
CA LEU A 28 12.50 16.94 0.43
C LEU A 28 13.00 18.25 1.03
N LYS A 29 14.19 18.71 0.61
CA LYS A 29 14.79 19.98 1.05
C LYS A 29 13.90 21.19 0.71
N ALA A 30 13.20 21.12 -0.42
CA ALA A 30 12.28 22.17 -0.86
C ALA A 30 11.02 22.27 0.03
N GLN A 31 10.65 21.25 0.78
CA GLN A 31 9.54 21.28 1.72
C GLN A 31 9.92 22.12 2.94
N ARG A 32 9.37 23.32 3.07
CA ARG A 32 9.75 24.29 4.12
C ARG A 32 8.84 24.27 5.33
N GLU A 33 7.58 23.98 5.14
CA GLU A 33 6.53 23.90 6.14
C GLU A 33 5.74 22.59 5.94
N PRO A 34 5.18 21.98 6.94
CA PRO A 34 5.28 22.20 8.40
C PRO A 34 6.65 21.83 8.98
N VAL A 35 6.80 21.77 10.32
CA VAL A 35 8.04 21.32 10.97
C VAL A 35 8.28 19.84 10.66
N LEU A 36 9.37 19.56 9.96
CA LEU A 36 9.67 18.21 9.46
C LEU A 36 10.78 17.54 10.27
N GLN A 37 10.61 16.23 10.47
CA GLN A 37 11.66 15.29 10.81
C GLN A 37 11.86 14.37 9.59
N MET A 38 13.01 14.36 8.97
CA MET A 38 13.34 13.50 7.84
C MET A 38 14.17 12.31 8.35
N ILE A 39 13.67 11.08 8.20
CA ILE A 39 14.31 9.85 8.63
C ILE A 39 14.70 9.06 7.39
N LEU A 40 15.99 9.09 7.07
CA LEU A 40 16.56 8.48 5.88
C LEU A 40 17.22 7.15 6.31
N ILE A 41 16.71 6.03 5.84
CA ILE A 41 17.21 4.70 6.21
C ILE A 41 18.01 4.12 5.04
N ASP A 42 19.31 4.05 5.18
CA ASP A 42 20.18 3.31 4.28
C ASP A 42 20.17 1.82 4.66
N ASP A 43 19.45 1.04 3.90
CA ASP A 43 19.24 -0.40 4.13
C ASP A 43 20.40 -1.24 3.55
N GLY A 44 21.64 -0.89 3.89
CA GLY A 44 22.84 -1.62 3.50
C GLY A 44 23.22 -1.42 2.04
N SER A 45 23.14 -0.20 1.53
CA SER A 45 23.54 0.11 0.16
C SER A 45 25.04 -0.14 -0.07
N THR A 46 25.36 -0.57 -1.29
CA THR A 46 26.74 -0.84 -1.73
C THR A 46 27.23 0.16 -2.82
N ASP A 47 26.34 1.06 -3.23
CA ASP A 47 26.64 2.15 -4.18
C ASP A 47 26.87 3.48 -3.44
N ALA A 48 26.76 4.62 -4.15
CA ALA A 48 26.96 5.95 -3.58
C ALA A 48 25.84 6.41 -2.61
N THR A 49 24.77 5.64 -2.42
CA THR A 49 23.57 6.04 -1.64
C THR A 49 23.95 6.51 -0.25
N GLY A 50 24.68 5.71 0.53
CA GLY A 50 25.04 6.06 1.91
C GLY A 50 25.80 7.38 2.00
N ALA A 51 26.83 7.56 1.15
CA ALA A 51 27.60 8.80 1.11
C ALA A 51 26.75 10.04 0.75
N MET A 52 25.81 9.89 -0.19
CA MET A 52 24.88 10.98 -0.58
C MET A 52 23.93 11.35 0.55
N LEU A 53 23.47 10.39 1.34
CA LEU A 53 22.63 10.62 2.51
C LEU A 53 23.41 11.37 3.61
N ASP A 54 24.65 10.99 3.87
CA ASP A 54 25.52 11.66 4.83
C ASP A 54 25.83 13.10 4.44
N ASP A 55 26.13 13.32 3.16
CA ASP A 55 26.36 14.67 2.63
C ASP A 55 25.12 15.53 2.76
N PHE A 56 23.93 14.99 2.49
CA PHE A 56 22.66 15.67 2.66
C PHE A 56 22.42 16.06 4.14
N ALA A 57 22.62 15.11 5.08
CA ALA A 57 22.40 15.37 6.49
C ALA A 57 23.35 16.43 7.09
N ARG A 58 24.55 16.61 6.51
CA ARG A 58 25.49 17.67 6.95
C ARG A 58 24.94 19.08 6.67
N VAL A 59 24.08 19.24 5.66
CA VAL A 59 23.55 20.56 5.24
C VAL A 59 22.05 20.70 5.49
N GLU A 60 21.37 19.63 5.85
CA GLU A 60 19.93 19.62 6.16
C GLU A 60 19.69 19.16 7.61
N PRO A 61 19.57 20.10 8.56
CA PRO A 61 19.49 19.77 10.00
C PRO A 61 18.20 19.02 10.38
N ARG A 62 17.19 18.98 9.51
CA ARG A 62 15.96 18.21 9.72
C ARG A 62 16.15 16.71 9.38
N ALA A 63 17.26 16.36 8.73
CA ALA A 63 17.54 15.00 8.28
C ALA A 63 18.37 14.21 9.31
N ARG A 64 17.96 12.97 9.55
CA ARG A 64 18.68 11.98 10.32
C ARG A 64 18.88 10.74 9.45
N VAL A 65 20.12 10.34 9.25
CA VAL A 65 20.49 9.12 8.50
C VAL A 65 20.72 7.98 9.49
N ILE A 66 20.26 6.79 9.10
CA ILE A 66 20.47 5.54 9.83
C ILE A 66 20.98 4.51 8.82
N HIS A 67 22.19 4.04 9.00
CA HIS A 67 22.76 2.94 8.22
C HIS A 67 22.47 1.61 8.91
N THR A 68 22.00 0.62 8.14
CA THR A 68 21.68 -0.71 8.66
C THR A 68 22.18 -1.80 7.71
N GLU A 69 22.24 -3.02 8.19
CA GLU A 69 22.34 -4.16 7.29
C GLU A 69 21.04 -4.29 6.48
N ASN A 70 21.15 -4.82 5.25
CA ASN A 70 20.00 -4.97 4.36
C ASN A 70 18.97 -5.93 4.98
N GLY A 71 17.80 -5.40 5.27
CA GLY A 71 16.64 -6.14 5.81
C GLY A 71 15.40 -6.05 4.91
N GLY A 72 15.48 -5.30 3.79
CA GLY A 72 14.38 -5.05 2.89
C GLY A 72 13.52 -3.84 3.28
N VAL A 73 12.69 -3.40 2.34
CA VAL A 73 11.93 -2.15 2.44
C VAL A 73 11.02 -2.10 3.67
N SER A 74 10.37 -3.21 4.03
CA SER A 74 9.51 -3.31 5.23
C SER A 74 10.31 -3.09 6.52
N ALA A 75 11.50 -3.71 6.63
CA ALA A 75 12.38 -3.54 7.78
C ALA A 75 12.90 -2.10 7.88
N ALA A 76 13.31 -1.50 6.76
CA ALA A 76 13.73 -0.10 6.72
C ALA A 76 12.59 0.85 7.16
N ARG A 77 11.37 0.66 6.66
CA ARG A 77 10.20 1.45 7.07
C ARG A 77 9.87 1.25 8.55
N ASN A 78 9.95 0.03 9.07
CA ASN A 78 9.74 -0.27 10.49
C ASN A 78 10.75 0.46 11.38
N ARG A 79 12.03 0.52 10.98
CA ARG A 79 13.07 1.29 11.68
C ARG A 79 12.74 2.79 11.67
N GLY A 80 12.28 3.30 10.53
CA GLY A 80 11.82 4.68 10.40
C GLY A 80 10.63 5.00 11.32
N LEU A 81 9.64 4.12 11.36
CA LEU A 81 8.48 4.26 12.25
C LEU A 81 8.86 4.28 13.73
N ALA A 82 9.84 3.46 14.14
CA ALA A 82 10.32 3.44 15.52
C ALA A 82 11.00 4.73 15.96
N LEU A 83 11.48 5.55 15.02
CA LEU A 83 12.18 6.83 15.27
C LEU A 83 11.28 8.04 15.03
N ALA A 84 10.10 7.83 14.48
CA ALA A 84 9.17 8.90 14.13
C ALA A 84 8.53 9.54 15.36
N THR A 85 8.66 10.85 15.48
CA THR A 85 8.10 11.68 16.58
C THR A 85 7.01 12.62 16.12
N GLY A 86 6.87 12.83 14.81
CA GLY A 86 5.89 13.72 14.22
C GLY A 86 4.46 13.30 14.54
N ARG A 87 3.56 14.29 14.54
CA ARG A 87 2.13 14.05 14.67
C ARG A 87 1.58 13.18 13.52
N TYR A 88 2.16 13.36 12.34
CA TYR A 88 1.82 12.61 11.13
C TYR A 88 3.04 11.90 10.57
N ILE A 89 2.79 10.85 9.80
CA ILE A 89 3.79 10.06 9.06
C ILE A 89 3.55 10.23 7.56
N ALA A 90 4.62 10.45 6.81
CA ALA A 90 4.65 10.36 5.34
C ALA A 90 5.75 9.40 4.91
N PHE A 91 5.52 8.63 3.86
CA PHE A 91 6.52 7.78 3.22
C PHE A 91 6.89 8.36 1.86
N VAL A 92 8.17 8.33 1.53
CA VAL A 92 8.69 8.75 0.22
C VAL A 92 9.69 7.70 -0.24
N ASP A 93 9.53 7.20 -1.45
CA ASP A 93 10.48 6.26 -2.02
C ASP A 93 11.70 7.02 -2.59
N ALA A 94 12.90 6.45 -2.43
CA ALA A 94 14.17 7.14 -2.73
C ALA A 94 14.39 7.46 -4.22
N ASP A 95 13.65 6.80 -5.10
CA ASP A 95 13.66 7.01 -6.55
C ASP A 95 12.58 7.98 -7.05
N ASP A 96 11.70 8.48 -6.15
CA ASP A 96 10.59 9.37 -6.44
C ASP A 96 10.86 10.83 -6.03
N ALA A 97 9.84 11.69 -6.10
CA ALA A 97 9.93 13.07 -5.64
C ALA A 97 8.59 13.60 -5.11
N LEU A 98 8.66 14.60 -4.26
CA LEU A 98 7.50 15.39 -3.86
C LEU A 98 7.30 16.58 -4.82
N GLU A 99 6.06 16.93 -5.11
CA GLU A 99 5.75 18.22 -5.72
C GLU A 99 5.99 19.36 -4.73
N GLU A 100 6.08 20.60 -5.23
CA GLU A 100 6.26 21.76 -4.38
C GLU A 100 5.10 21.92 -3.38
N ASN A 101 5.41 22.24 -2.12
CA ASN A 101 4.42 22.43 -1.04
C ASN A 101 3.55 21.20 -0.71
N SER A 102 3.91 20.01 -1.16
CA SER A 102 3.13 18.76 -0.97
C SER A 102 2.79 18.50 0.49
N LEU A 103 3.80 18.49 1.36
CA LEU A 103 3.62 18.17 2.77
C LEU A 103 2.81 19.25 3.48
N ARG A 104 2.99 20.50 3.09
CA ARG A 104 2.19 21.63 3.58
C ARG A 104 0.70 21.44 3.24
N THR A 105 0.40 21.14 1.98
CA THR A 105 -0.98 20.94 1.51
C THR A 105 -1.67 19.80 2.25
N LEU A 106 -1.00 18.65 2.38
CA LEU A 106 -1.53 17.50 3.11
C LEU A 106 -1.75 17.82 4.60
N TYR A 107 -0.76 18.46 5.24
CA TYR A 107 -0.81 18.79 6.67
C TYR A 107 -1.94 19.75 7.02
N TRP A 108 -2.06 20.86 6.30
CA TRP A 108 -3.11 21.84 6.58
C TRP A 108 -4.50 21.28 6.37
N HIS A 109 -4.65 20.40 5.40
CA HIS A 109 -5.92 19.73 5.20
C HIS A 109 -6.23 18.73 6.34
N ALA A 110 -5.25 17.94 6.77
CA ALA A 110 -5.39 17.05 7.92
C ALA A 110 -5.73 17.85 9.19
N ALA A 111 -5.00 18.92 9.47
CA ALA A 111 -5.20 19.75 10.65
C ALA A 111 -6.58 20.44 10.67
N SER A 112 -7.04 20.94 9.52
CA SER A 112 -8.33 21.65 9.43
C SER A 112 -9.55 20.72 9.46
N THR A 113 -9.41 19.50 8.94
CA THR A 113 -10.53 18.56 8.87
C THR A 113 -10.55 17.56 10.01
N GLY A 114 -9.40 17.32 10.67
CA GLY A 114 -9.23 16.23 11.64
C GLY A 114 -9.19 14.85 11.00
N ALA A 115 -8.93 14.76 9.68
CA ALA A 115 -8.78 13.47 9.03
C ALA A 115 -7.47 12.80 9.47
N GLN A 116 -7.55 11.49 9.73
CA GLN A 116 -6.42 10.68 10.19
C GLN A 116 -5.61 10.11 9.02
N ILE A 117 -6.23 9.97 7.84
CA ILE A 117 -5.55 9.62 6.59
C ILE A 117 -5.96 10.63 5.52
N ILE A 118 -4.97 11.26 4.91
CA ILE A 118 -5.14 12.13 3.74
C ILE A 118 -4.44 11.48 2.57
N SER A 119 -5.14 11.29 1.47
CA SER A 119 -4.55 10.89 0.18
C SER A 119 -4.67 12.01 -0.85
N ALA A 120 -3.78 12.03 -1.84
CA ALA A 120 -3.82 13.02 -2.91
C ALA A 120 -3.51 12.37 -4.26
N ASN A 121 -3.75 13.10 -5.35
CA ASN A 121 -3.36 12.69 -6.69
C ASN A 121 -1.83 12.68 -6.82
N HIS A 122 -1.34 12.06 -7.87
CA HIS A 122 0.09 12.03 -8.17
C HIS A 122 0.35 12.19 -9.67
N THR A 123 1.57 12.56 -10.01
CA THR A 123 2.08 12.59 -11.37
C THR A 123 2.92 11.34 -11.61
N LEU A 124 2.66 10.61 -12.67
CA LEU A 124 3.56 9.59 -13.18
C LEU A 124 4.59 10.28 -14.09
N PHE A 125 5.88 10.08 -13.85
CA PHE A 125 6.95 10.57 -14.70
C PHE A 125 7.70 9.39 -15.32
N ASP A 126 7.48 9.16 -16.62
CA ASP A 126 8.22 8.18 -17.41
C ASP A 126 9.59 8.78 -17.76
N MET A 127 10.64 8.29 -17.10
CA MET A 127 11.99 8.84 -17.24
C MET A 127 12.63 8.53 -18.60
N GLU A 128 12.18 7.48 -19.29
CA GLU A 128 12.72 7.12 -20.62
C GLU A 128 12.09 8.00 -21.73
N LYS A 129 10.82 8.36 -21.56
CA LYS A 129 10.10 9.21 -22.51
C LYS A 129 10.06 10.68 -22.12
N GLU A 130 10.59 11.03 -20.94
CA GLU A 130 10.52 12.37 -20.35
C GLU A 130 9.08 12.92 -20.29
N GLN A 131 8.11 12.03 -20.07
CA GLN A 131 6.68 12.36 -20.10
C GLN A 131 6.08 12.36 -18.69
N ARG A 132 5.37 13.44 -18.37
CA ARG A 132 4.55 13.55 -17.14
C ARG A 132 3.09 13.28 -17.47
N VAL A 133 2.48 12.38 -16.72
CA VAL A 133 1.06 12.01 -16.86
C VAL A 133 0.37 12.19 -15.51
N PRO A 134 -0.63 13.08 -15.41
CA PRO A 134 -1.40 13.23 -14.20
C PRO A 134 -2.25 11.97 -13.95
N VAL A 135 -2.19 11.46 -12.73
CA VAL A 135 -3.00 10.32 -12.30
C VAL A 135 -4.01 10.83 -11.28
N HIS A 136 -5.26 10.85 -11.70
CA HIS A 136 -6.38 11.20 -10.84
C HIS A 136 -6.82 9.95 -10.07
N LEU A 137 -6.87 10.06 -8.77
CA LEU A 137 -7.54 9.07 -7.95
C LEU A 137 -9.05 9.34 -8.03
N PRO A 138 -9.91 8.32 -8.19
CA PRO A 138 -11.33 8.53 -8.03
C PRO A 138 -11.59 9.15 -6.65
N PRO A 139 -12.56 10.08 -6.52
CA PRO A 139 -12.88 10.64 -5.23
C PRO A 139 -13.15 9.48 -4.27
N VAL A 140 -12.31 9.37 -3.27
CA VAL A 140 -12.46 8.37 -2.21
C VAL A 140 -13.82 8.63 -1.61
N ALA A 141 -14.71 7.67 -1.67
CA ALA A 141 -15.87 7.72 -0.82
C ALA A 141 -15.34 7.97 0.60
N GLN A 142 -15.95 8.88 1.34
CA GLN A 142 -15.61 9.15 2.75
C GLN A 142 -15.96 7.94 3.64
N ASP A 143 -16.13 6.79 3.03
CA ASP A 143 -16.48 5.51 3.61
C ASP A 143 -15.24 4.60 3.60
N SER A 144 -14.62 4.46 4.77
CA SER A 144 -13.48 3.58 4.97
C SER A 144 -13.78 2.13 4.54
N ALA A 145 -15.02 1.66 4.65
CA ALA A 145 -15.41 0.32 4.22
C ALA A 145 -15.28 0.15 2.69
N GLN A 146 -15.58 1.17 1.90
CA GLN A 146 -15.38 1.13 0.46
C GLN A 146 -13.88 1.11 0.12
N ILE A 147 -13.07 1.93 0.81
CA ILE A 147 -11.61 1.94 0.59
C ILE A 147 -11.01 0.58 0.94
N VAL A 148 -11.43 -0.04 2.03
CA VAL A 148 -10.99 -1.39 2.41
C VAL A 148 -11.31 -2.41 1.30
N ARG A 149 -12.50 -2.35 0.67
CA ARG A 149 -12.81 -3.21 -0.49
C ARG A 149 -11.86 -2.97 -1.66
N GLU A 150 -11.59 -1.69 -1.99
CA GLU A 150 -10.65 -1.34 -3.07
C GLU A 150 -9.24 -1.89 -2.79
N ILE A 151 -8.78 -1.82 -1.53
CA ILE A 151 -7.49 -2.39 -1.11
C ILE A 151 -7.52 -3.91 -1.24
N ILE A 152 -8.56 -4.58 -0.76
CA ILE A 152 -8.71 -6.04 -0.86
C ILE A 152 -8.72 -6.48 -2.31
N HIS A 153 -9.39 -5.74 -3.21
CA HIS A 153 -9.39 -6.00 -4.65
C HIS A 153 -8.08 -5.67 -5.34
N MET A 154 -7.05 -5.26 -4.60
CA MET A 154 -5.74 -4.90 -5.14
C MET A 154 -5.83 -3.82 -6.23
N HIS A 155 -6.80 -2.94 -6.14
CA HIS A 155 -6.86 -1.76 -6.99
C HIS A 155 -5.71 -0.83 -6.61
N ARG A 156 -4.74 -0.69 -7.50
CA ARG A 156 -3.42 -0.04 -7.28
C ARG A 156 -3.48 1.33 -6.62
N ILE A 157 -4.59 2.02 -6.75
CA ILE A 157 -4.81 3.40 -6.32
C ILE A 157 -4.68 3.58 -4.79
N TYR A 158 -5.08 2.56 -4.00
CA TYR A 158 -5.03 2.63 -2.55
C TYR A 158 -3.93 1.78 -1.93
N ASN A 159 -3.21 1.02 -2.74
CA ASN A 159 -2.23 0.07 -2.24
C ASN A 159 -0.89 0.73 -1.90
N ASN A 160 -0.50 1.78 -2.60
CA ASN A 160 0.72 2.53 -2.32
C ASN A 160 0.61 3.36 -1.03
N ILE A 161 1.69 3.47 -0.28
CA ILE A 161 1.75 4.26 0.96
C ILE A 161 2.32 5.66 0.76
N TRP A 162 3.02 5.92 -0.34
CA TRP A 162 3.42 7.27 -0.73
C TRP A 162 2.18 8.09 -1.15
N ASN A 163 2.25 9.34 -1.45
CA ASN A 163 1.15 10.28 -1.72
C ASN A 163 0.06 10.37 -0.62
N LYS A 164 0.38 9.97 0.60
CA LYS A 164 -0.53 9.98 1.75
C LYS A 164 0.14 10.56 2.98
N LEU A 165 -0.69 11.13 3.85
CA LEU A 165 -0.31 11.54 5.19
C LEU A 165 -1.17 10.76 6.19
N TYR A 166 -0.55 10.17 7.20
CA TYR A 166 -1.19 9.33 8.20
C TYR A 166 -1.00 9.90 9.60
N ALA A 167 -2.03 9.95 10.41
CA ALA A 167 -1.89 10.24 11.83
C ALA A 167 -1.02 9.16 12.48
N ARG A 168 0.01 9.57 13.23
CA ARG A 168 0.99 8.64 13.83
C ARG A 168 0.33 7.64 14.77
N GLU A 169 -0.71 8.02 15.48
CA GLU A 169 -1.48 7.13 16.38
C GLU A 169 -2.02 5.86 15.70
N LEU A 170 -2.29 5.91 14.39
CA LEU A 170 -2.76 4.74 13.64
C LEU A 170 -1.71 3.61 13.59
N PHE A 171 -0.43 3.94 13.82
CA PHE A 171 0.67 2.98 13.81
C PHE A 171 0.93 2.34 15.18
N ASP A 172 0.21 2.71 16.23
CA ASP A 172 0.45 2.16 17.56
C ASP A 172 0.28 0.64 17.58
N GLY A 173 1.37 -0.08 17.94
CA GLY A 173 1.45 -1.53 17.90
C GLY A 173 1.42 -2.14 16.49
N LEU A 174 1.57 -1.34 15.41
CA LEU A 174 1.56 -1.78 14.04
C LEU A 174 2.99 -1.83 13.47
N ARG A 175 3.28 -2.86 12.67
CA ARG A 175 4.52 -2.98 11.90
C ARG A 175 4.20 -3.58 10.53
N LEU A 176 5.01 -3.21 9.54
CA LEU A 176 5.00 -3.89 8.24
C LEU A 176 5.50 -5.33 8.43
N ASP A 177 4.89 -6.25 7.69
CA ASP A 177 5.29 -7.65 7.66
C ASP A 177 6.57 -7.79 6.81
N GLU A 178 7.68 -8.15 7.45
CA GLU A 178 8.99 -8.23 6.80
C GLU A 178 9.15 -9.49 5.94
N ASP A 179 8.27 -10.47 6.10
CA ASP A 179 8.24 -11.68 5.28
C ASP A 179 7.48 -11.47 3.95
N VAL A 180 6.71 -10.38 3.84
CA VAL A 180 5.95 -10.03 2.64
C VAL A 180 6.77 -9.09 1.75
N ARG A 181 7.22 -9.59 0.62
CA ARG A 181 8.03 -8.84 -0.35
C ARG A 181 7.22 -8.14 -1.43
N ILE A 182 5.96 -8.51 -1.62
CA ILE A 182 5.05 -7.94 -2.62
C ILE A 182 3.69 -7.71 -1.96
N GLY A 183 3.23 -6.45 -2.01
CA GLY A 183 1.94 -6.05 -1.45
C GLY A 183 2.00 -5.70 0.03
N GLU A 184 3.18 -5.48 0.60
CA GLU A 184 3.39 -4.99 1.96
C GLU A 184 2.68 -3.66 2.20
N ASP A 185 2.70 -2.78 1.20
CA ASP A 185 2.02 -1.49 1.21
C ASP A 185 0.49 -1.64 1.32
N ALA A 186 -0.07 -2.60 0.56
CA ALA A 186 -1.50 -2.89 0.61
C ALA A 186 -1.91 -3.43 1.99
N LEU A 187 -1.08 -4.28 2.62
CA LEU A 187 -1.35 -4.81 3.95
C LEU A 187 -1.28 -3.73 5.02
N LEU A 188 -0.30 -2.83 4.92
CA LEU A 188 -0.20 -1.69 5.82
C LEU A 188 -1.42 -0.78 5.67
N ASN A 189 -1.78 -0.40 4.44
CA ASN A 189 -2.96 0.41 4.18
C ASN A 189 -4.24 -0.26 4.68
N LEU A 190 -4.42 -1.57 4.45
CA LEU A 190 -5.57 -2.29 4.97
C LEU A 190 -5.72 -2.10 6.48
N GLN A 191 -4.64 -2.24 7.24
CA GLN A 191 -4.66 -2.08 8.70
C GLN A 191 -4.95 -0.63 9.10
N LEU A 192 -4.32 0.35 8.43
CA LEU A 192 -4.49 1.77 8.73
C LEU A 192 -5.91 2.24 8.41
N PHE A 193 -6.48 1.86 7.26
CA PHE A 193 -7.84 2.23 6.89
C PHE A 193 -8.92 1.53 7.72
N LEU A 194 -8.62 0.34 8.26
CA LEU A 194 -9.51 -0.33 9.24
C LEU A 194 -9.52 0.35 10.61
N ARG A 195 -8.46 1.10 10.96
CA ARG A 195 -8.33 1.83 12.23
C ARG A 195 -8.81 3.27 12.14
N ALA A 196 -8.78 3.86 10.95
CA ALA A 196 -9.09 5.26 10.77
C ALA A 196 -10.61 5.53 10.82
N ASP A 197 -11.00 6.46 11.68
CA ASP A 197 -12.39 6.93 11.77
C ASP A 197 -12.70 7.96 10.68
N LYS A 198 -11.69 8.74 10.25
CA LYS A 198 -11.86 9.81 9.28
C LYS A 198 -10.75 9.84 8.25
N VAL A 199 -11.15 9.77 6.99
CA VAL A 199 -10.26 9.80 5.84
C VAL A 199 -10.67 10.92 4.88
N ALA A 200 -9.72 11.46 4.12
CA ALA A 200 -9.99 12.46 3.10
C ALA A 200 -9.11 12.25 1.86
N HIS A 201 -9.56 12.83 0.76
CA HIS A 201 -8.81 12.84 -0.49
C HIS A 201 -8.77 14.28 -1.04
N LEU A 202 -7.57 14.68 -1.51
CA LEU A 202 -7.32 15.95 -2.16
C LEU A 202 -7.18 15.78 -3.66
N PRO A 203 -7.74 16.71 -4.46
CA PRO A 203 -7.53 16.71 -5.90
C PRO A 203 -6.14 17.23 -6.30
N ASP A 204 -5.34 17.69 -5.34
CA ASP A 204 -4.00 18.21 -5.55
C ASP A 204 -3.01 17.11 -5.93
N TYR A 205 -2.00 17.45 -6.71
CA TYR A 205 -0.88 16.57 -7.04
C TYR A 205 0.24 16.83 -6.05
N THR A 206 0.57 15.82 -5.25
CA THR A 206 1.55 15.95 -4.16
C THR A 206 2.79 15.08 -4.35
N TYR A 207 2.77 14.19 -5.32
CA TYR A 207 3.81 13.18 -5.49
C TYR A 207 4.14 12.96 -6.96
N VAL A 208 5.41 12.74 -7.27
CA VAL A 208 5.92 12.38 -8.59
C VAL A 208 6.45 10.96 -8.54
N TYR A 209 5.65 10.00 -9.02
CA TYR A 209 6.07 8.62 -9.18
C TYR A 209 6.93 8.48 -10.43
N ARG A 210 8.22 8.19 -10.27
CA ARG A 210 9.21 8.13 -11.34
C ARG A 210 9.42 6.70 -11.83
N VAL A 211 9.00 6.42 -13.06
CA VAL A 211 9.12 5.08 -13.67
C VAL A 211 10.40 4.97 -14.46
N HIS A 212 11.18 3.93 -14.18
CA HIS A 212 12.43 3.60 -14.85
C HIS A 212 12.64 2.08 -14.95
N SER A 213 13.60 1.63 -15.77
CA SER A 213 13.82 0.21 -16.05
C SER A 213 14.27 -0.62 -14.83
N GLN A 214 14.78 0.03 -13.78
CA GLN A 214 15.22 -0.62 -12.55
C GLN A 214 14.18 -0.53 -11.40
N SER A 215 13.00 0.08 -11.64
CA SER A 215 11.93 0.13 -10.64
C SER A 215 11.56 -1.27 -10.17
N ALA A 216 11.33 -1.44 -8.88
CA ALA A 216 11.02 -2.74 -8.26
C ALA A 216 9.87 -3.48 -8.99
N MET A 217 8.89 -2.73 -9.51
CA MET A 217 7.78 -3.28 -10.28
C MET A 217 8.14 -3.71 -11.71
N ALA A 218 9.28 -3.26 -12.26
CA ALA A 218 9.71 -3.66 -13.61
C ALA A 218 10.12 -5.14 -13.67
N GLY A 219 10.65 -5.68 -12.56
CA GLY A 219 11.08 -7.08 -12.41
C GLY A 219 9.98 -8.07 -11.99
N VAL A 220 8.80 -7.61 -11.57
CA VAL A 220 7.71 -8.45 -11.01
C VAL A 220 6.88 -9.15 -12.10
N ARG A 221 7.43 -9.38 -13.27
CA ARG A 221 6.77 -10.23 -14.27
C ARG A 221 6.96 -11.71 -13.90
N SER A 222 5.88 -12.31 -13.35
CA SER A 222 5.64 -13.77 -13.26
C SER A 222 6.45 -14.57 -12.23
N HIS A 223 6.19 -14.39 -10.94
CA HIS A 223 6.49 -15.45 -9.98
C HIS A 223 5.17 -15.97 -9.39
N SER A 224 4.79 -17.19 -9.77
CA SER A 224 3.49 -17.82 -9.49
C SER A 224 3.16 -18.09 -8.01
N GLU A 225 3.98 -17.60 -7.07
CA GLU A 225 3.75 -17.78 -5.63
C GLU A 225 4.05 -16.52 -4.80
N ALA A 226 4.46 -15.45 -5.48
CA ALA A 226 4.93 -14.23 -4.81
C ALA A 226 3.85 -13.54 -3.95
N HIS A 227 2.56 -13.68 -4.30
CA HIS A 227 1.45 -13.08 -3.57
C HIS A 227 0.84 -13.96 -2.48
N GLN A 228 1.27 -15.23 -2.33
CA GLN A 228 0.70 -16.12 -1.31
C GLN A 228 0.97 -15.65 0.13
N PRO A 229 2.17 -15.17 0.49
CA PRO A 229 2.39 -14.58 1.81
C PRO A 229 1.45 -13.41 2.08
N MET A 230 1.31 -12.49 1.14
CA MET A 230 0.40 -11.33 1.25
C MET A 230 -1.05 -11.77 1.49
N LEU A 231 -1.57 -12.75 0.74
CA LEU A 231 -2.95 -13.24 0.92
C LEU A 231 -3.16 -13.88 2.30
N ARG A 232 -2.16 -14.59 2.83
CA ARG A 232 -2.21 -15.16 4.19
C ARG A 232 -2.24 -14.06 5.24
N SER A 233 -1.37 -13.06 5.13
CA SER A 233 -1.34 -11.92 6.04
C SER A 233 -2.63 -11.10 5.94
N MET A 234 -3.19 -10.90 4.74
CA MET A 234 -4.50 -10.26 4.56
C MET A 234 -5.61 -11.05 5.27
N SER A 235 -5.65 -12.37 5.11
CA SER A 235 -6.59 -13.24 5.82
C SER A 235 -6.49 -13.08 7.34
N ALA A 236 -5.27 -13.09 7.87
CA ALA A 236 -5.01 -12.94 9.31
C ALA A 236 -5.45 -11.55 9.83
N ILE A 237 -5.17 -10.48 9.08
CA ILE A 237 -5.61 -9.12 9.41
C ILE A 237 -7.14 -9.05 9.48
N LEU A 238 -7.84 -9.54 8.45
CA LEU A 238 -9.31 -9.50 8.42
C LEU A 238 -9.93 -10.31 9.57
N LEU A 239 -9.31 -11.43 9.95
CA LEU A 239 -9.74 -12.24 11.11
C LEU A 239 -9.52 -11.50 12.43
N THR A 240 -8.30 -10.99 12.65
CA THR A 240 -7.91 -10.31 13.90
C THR A 240 -8.75 -9.06 14.12
N GLN A 241 -9.09 -8.35 13.05
CA GLN A 241 -9.98 -7.19 13.10
C GLN A 241 -11.47 -7.56 13.18
N GLY A 242 -11.82 -8.85 13.13
CA GLY A 242 -13.20 -9.33 13.24
C GLY A 242 -14.11 -8.94 12.06
N VAL A 243 -13.54 -8.64 10.90
CA VAL A 243 -14.27 -8.14 9.71
C VAL A 243 -14.24 -9.09 8.52
N LYS A 244 -13.67 -10.28 8.66
CA LYS A 244 -13.50 -11.23 7.55
C LYS A 244 -14.83 -11.66 6.94
N GLU A 245 -15.88 -11.82 7.75
CA GLU A 245 -17.21 -12.15 7.27
C GLU A 245 -17.85 -11.00 6.48
N LEU A 246 -17.57 -9.75 6.86
CA LEU A 246 -18.06 -8.56 6.17
C LEU A 246 -17.47 -8.46 4.76
N TYR A 247 -16.19 -8.83 4.60
CA TYR A 247 -15.44 -8.76 3.34
C TYR A 247 -15.25 -10.14 2.68
N PHE A 248 -16.01 -11.14 3.07
CA PHE A 248 -15.87 -12.52 2.59
C PHE A 248 -15.84 -12.64 1.06
N ARG A 249 -16.79 -12.00 0.39
CA ARG A 249 -16.90 -12.03 -1.08
C ARG A 249 -15.71 -11.35 -1.75
N ASP A 250 -15.35 -10.18 -1.23
CA ASP A 250 -14.26 -9.37 -1.77
C ASP A 250 -12.93 -10.11 -1.65
N PHE A 251 -12.67 -10.71 -0.50
CA PHE A 251 -11.46 -11.51 -0.27
C PHE A 251 -11.41 -12.78 -1.12
N LEU A 252 -12.52 -13.51 -1.26
CA LEU A 252 -12.62 -14.67 -2.17
C LEU A 252 -12.30 -14.27 -3.61
N GLN A 253 -12.87 -13.17 -4.09
CA GLN A 253 -12.65 -12.69 -5.45
C GLN A 253 -11.17 -12.33 -5.69
N SER A 254 -10.52 -11.68 -4.73
CA SER A 254 -9.09 -11.37 -4.80
C SER A 254 -8.22 -12.61 -4.83
N CYS A 255 -8.46 -13.57 -3.95
CA CYS A 255 -7.71 -14.83 -3.93
C CYS A 255 -7.81 -15.57 -5.27
N VAL A 256 -9.02 -15.64 -5.84
CA VAL A 256 -9.25 -16.29 -7.13
C VAL A 256 -8.61 -15.51 -8.27
N TRP A 257 -8.75 -14.17 -8.28
CA TRP A 257 -8.21 -13.33 -9.35
C TRP A 257 -6.68 -13.38 -9.39
N ILE A 258 -6.02 -13.33 -8.23
CA ILE A 258 -4.56 -13.40 -8.13
C ILE A 258 -4.08 -14.77 -8.61
N ASP A 259 -4.66 -15.86 -8.10
CA ASP A 259 -4.26 -17.23 -8.45
C ASP A 259 -4.55 -17.54 -9.94
N GLU A 260 -5.68 -17.04 -10.51
CA GLU A 260 -6.00 -17.14 -11.94
C GLU A 260 -4.99 -16.37 -12.79
N LYS A 261 -4.62 -15.15 -12.38
CA LYS A 261 -3.68 -14.30 -13.10
C LYS A 261 -2.27 -14.90 -13.13
N GLU A 262 -1.85 -15.49 -12.03
CA GLU A 262 -0.53 -16.12 -11.92
C GLU A 262 -0.42 -17.44 -12.69
N ARG A 263 -1.44 -18.28 -12.64
CA ARG A 263 -1.37 -19.68 -13.10
C ARG A 263 -2.38 -20.06 -14.20
N GLY A 264 -3.30 -19.17 -14.49
CA GLY A 264 -4.40 -19.41 -15.42
C GLY A 264 -5.57 -20.15 -14.78
N ILE A 265 -6.76 -19.97 -15.37
CA ILE A 265 -8.04 -20.45 -14.83
C ILE A 265 -8.08 -21.96 -14.55
N ARG A 266 -7.50 -22.77 -15.43
CA ARG A 266 -7.52 -24.25 -15.28
C ARG A 266 -6.72 -24.68 -14.06
N ALA A 267 -5.51 -24.12 -13.88
CA ALA A 267 -4.65 -24.46 -12.76
C ALA A 267 -5.25 -23.91 -11.44
N CYS A 268 -5.76 -22.69 -11.42
CA CYS A 268 -6.46 -22.11 -10.28
C CYS A 268 -7.62 -23.02 -9.83
N MET A 269 -8.51 -23.40 -10.74
CA MET A 269 -9.68 -24.21 -10.40
C MET A 269 -9.30 -25.64 -9.97
N LYS A 270 -8.25 -26.23 -10.55
CA LYS A 270 -7.77 -27.57 -10.16
C LYS A 270 -7.26 -27.60 -8.71
N THR A 271 -6.57 -26.57 -8.27
CA THR A 271 -5.97 -26.50 -6.92
C THR A 271 -6.73 -25.59 -5.96
N PHE A 272 -7.92 -25.13 -6.34
CA PHE A 272 -8.76 -24.26 -5.51
C PHE A 272 -8.95 -24.80 -4.08
N GLY A 273 -9.19 -26.11 -3.96
CA GLY A 273 -9.41 -26.78 -2.68
C GLY A 273 -8.21 -26.72 -1.73
N GLU A 274 -7.00 -26.68 -2.28
CA GLU A 274 -5.75 -26.70 -1.52
C GLU A 274 -5.22 -25.29 -1.23
N ARG A 275 -5.38 -24.36 -2.18
CA ARG A 275 -4.74 -23.04 -2.14
C ARG A 275 -5.66 -21.89 -1.73
N VAL A 276 -6.86 -21.84 -2.27
CA VAL A 276 -7.78 -20.69 -2.07
C VAL A 276 -8.80 -20.98 -0.98
N ARG A 277 -9.46 -22.13 -1.03
CA ARG A 277 -10.51 -22.49 -0.10
C ARG A 277 -10.09 -22.41 1.39
N PRO A 278 -8.92 -22.93 1.81
CA PRO A 278 -8.51 -22.84 3.20
C PRO A 278 -8.37 -21.39 3.67
N LEU A 279 -7.70 -20.53 2.87
CA LEU A 279 -7.52 -19.12 3.19
C LEU A 279 -8.86 -18.39 3.39
N VAL A 280 -9.81 -18.66 2.50
CA VAL A 280 -11.11 -17.97 2.50
C VAL A 280 -12.02 -18.44 3.64
N LEU A 281 -11.99 -19.73 3.97
CA LEU A 281 -12.88 -20.33 5.01
C LEU A 281 -12.33 -20.21 6.42
N GLU A 282 -11.02 -20.06 6.59
CA GLU A 282 -10.38 -20.02 7.90
C GLU A 282 -11.05 -18.97 8.81
N GLY A 283 -11.51 -19.42 9.99
CA GLY A 283 -12.14 -18.59 11.02
C GLY A 283 -13.49 -17.98 10.66
N VAL A 284 -14.04 -18.21 9.44
CA VAL A 284 -15.31 -17.64 9.00
C VAL A 284 -16.50 -18.40 9.61
N ARG A 285 -17.40 -17.66 10.21
CA ARG A 285 -18.65 -18.18 10.78
C ARG A 285 -19.84 -17.85 9.90
N GLU A 286 -20.59 -18.86 9.47
CA GLU A 286 -21.75 -18.71 8.54
C GLU A 286 -22.85 -17.81 9.10
N ASP A 287 -23.08 -17.84 10.42
CA ASP A 287 -24.08 -17.02 11.10
C ASP A 287 -23.75 -15.51 11.05
N ARG A 288 -22.48 -15.14 10.95
CA ARG A 288 -22.00 -13.76 10.86
C ARG A 288 -21.90 -13.21 9.43
N LEU A 289 -22.03 -14.07 8.42
CA LEU A 289 -22.00 -13.65 7.02
C LEU A 289 -23.20 -12.79 6.65
N LEU A 290 -22.99 -11.84 5.73
CA LEU A 290 -24.09 -11.12 5.11
C LEU A 290 -25.04 -12.10 4.40
N PRO A 291 -26.37 -11.86 4.41
CA PRO A 291 -27.34 -12.80 3.82
C PRO A 291 -27.02 -13.21 2.38
N GLN A 292 -26.54 -12.25 1.56
CA GLN A 292 -26.17 -12.49 0.16
C GLN A 292 -24.93 -13.38 -0.01
N ASP A 293 -24.09 -13.54 1.03
CA ASP A 293 -22.84 -14.29 0.95
C ASP A 293 -22.94 -15.72 1.49
N LYS A 294 -24.01 -16.03 2.24
CA LYS A 294 -24.22 -17.37 2.80
C LYS A 294 -24.28 -18.47 1.75
N ARG A 295 -24.96 -18.19 0.61
CA ARG A 295 -25.01 -19.16 -0.51
C ARG A 295 -23.61 -19.40 -1.12
N LEU A 296 -22.86 -18.34 -1.32
CA LEU A 296 -21.51 -18.40 -1.86
C LEU A 296 -20.56 -19.14 -0.90
N TYR A 297 -20.64 -18.86 0.39
CA TYR A 297 -19.89 -19.57 1.43
C TYR A 297 -20.15 -21.08 1.42
N ARG A 298 -21.43 -21.51 1.38
CA ARG A 298 -21.78 -22.95 1.29
C ARG A 298 -21.22 -23.60 0.05
N LEU A 299 -21.26 -22.91 -1.09
CA LEU A 299 -20.70 -23.38 -2.35
C LEU A 299 -19.18 -23.59 -2.26
N VAL A 300 -18.46 -22.62 -1.67
CA VAL A 300 -17.01 -22.72 -1.42
C VAL A 300 -16.70 -23.88 -0.46
N ARG A 301 -17.43 -23.96 0.66
CA ARG A 301 -17.26 -24.98 1.69
C ARG A 301 -17.47 -26.39 1.14
N GLN A 302 -18.46 -26.59 0.31
CA GLN A 302 -18.80 -27.90 -0.31
C GLN A 302 -17.92 -28.26 -1.51
N GLY A 303 -17.00 -27.38 -1.94
CA GLY A 303 -16.12 -27.61 -3.08
C GLY A 303 -16.77 -27.39 -4.46
N GLY A 304 -18.00 -26.89 -4.51
CA GLY A 304 -18.71 -26.60 -5.75
C GLY A 304 -18.32 -25.31 -6.46
N PHE A 305 -17.53 -24.45 -5.80
CA PHE A 305 -17.14 -23.15 -6.34
C PHE A 305 -16.38 -23.21 -7.68
N PRO A 306 -15.42 -24.12 -7.92
CA PRO A 306 -14.73 -24.18 -9.22
C PRO A 306 -15.65 -24.37 -10.41
N ALA A 307 -16.63 -25.27 -10.30
CA ALA A 307 -17.62 -25.49 -11.36
C ALA A 307 -18.50 -24.24 -11.58
N PHE A 308 -18.98 -23.64 -10.50
CA PHE A 308 -19.76 -22.40 -10.54
C PHE A 308 -18.96 -21.26 -11.19
N TYR A 309 -17.70 -21.06 -10.77
CA TYR A 309 -16.85 -20.00 -11.30
C TYR A 309 -16.59 -20.17 -12.80
N THR A 310 -16.28 -21.39 -13.22
CA THR A 310 -16.07 -21.70 -14.65
C THR A 310 -17.30 -21.39 -15.48
N LEU A 311 -18.49 -21.79 -15.02
CA LEU A 311 -19.76 -21.46 -15.67
C LEU A 311 -20.00 -19.94 -15.77
N MET A 312 -19.70 -19.21 -14.70
CA MET A 312 -19.84 -17.75 -14.70
C MET A 312 -18.88 -17.07 -15.69
N ARG A 313 -17.63 -17.53 -15.80
CA ARG A 313 -16.65 -17.02 -16.78
C ARG A 313 -17.05 -17.32 -18.22
N VAL A 314 -17.62 -18.49 -18.49
CA VAL A 314 -18.20 -18.80 -19.81
C VAL A 314 -19.37 -17.85 -20.11
N LYS A 315 -20.27 -17.65 -19.16
CA LYS A 315 -21.40 -16.73 -19.31
C LYS A 315 -20.97 -15.30 -19.57
N GLU A 316 -19.93 -14.81 -18.87
CA GLU A 316 -19.35 -13.48 -19.12
C GLU A 316 -18.86 -13.32 -20.56
N LYS A 317 -18.12 -14.32 -21.07
CA LYS A 317 -17.62 -14.32 -22.47
C LYS A 317 -18.75 -14.28 -23.49
N LEU A 318 -19.86 -14.98 -23.20
CA LEU A 318 -21.01 -15.06 -24.12
C LEU A 318 -21.91 -13.81 -24.05
N THR A 319 -22.02 -13.18 -22.90
CA THR A 319 -22.99 -12.09 -22.67
C THR A 319 -22.37 -10.71 -22.52
N GLY A 320 -21.03 -10.62 -22.40
CA GLY A 320 -20.32 -9.37 -22.09
C GLY A 320 -20.57 -8.82 -20.68
N ARG A 321 -21.40 -9.49 -19.87
CA ARG A 321 -21.72 -9.06 -18.49
C ARG A 321 -20.74 -9.65 -17.50
N LYS A 322 -19.95 -8.80 -16.82
CA LYS A 322 -18.99 -9.24 -15.79
C LYS A 322 -19.72 -9.68 -14.52
N TRP A 323 -19.27 -10.80 -13.94
CA TRP A 323 -19.78 -11.31 -12.67
C TRP A 323 -19.09 -10.59 -11.50
N GLY A 324 -19.91 -9.97 -10.65
CA GLY A 324 -19.48 -9.52 -9.32
C GLY A 324 -18.84 -8.13 -9.23
N ILE A 325 -18.53 -7.46 -10.33
CA ILE A 325 -18.03 -6.08 -10.29
C ILE A 325 -19.22 -5.15 -10.62
N ARG A 326 -19.90 -4.64 -9.60
CA ARG A 326 -20.61 -3.38 -9.76
C ARG A 326 -19.56 -2.27 -9.80
N ARG A 327 -19.50 -1.58 -10.93
CA ARG A 327 -18.79 -0.31 -11.07
C ARG A 327 -19.35 0.72 -10.11
#